data_edc83571a483296c5b075fe46b249aba
#
_entry.id   edc83571a483296c5b075fe46b249aba
#
_cell.length_a   1.000
_cell.length_b   1.000
_cell.length_c   1.000
_cell.angle_alpha   90.00
_cell.angle_beta   90.00
_cell.angle_gamma   90.00
#
_symmetry.space_group_name_H-M   'P 1'
#
loop_
_entity.id
_entity.type
_entity.pdbx_description
1 polymer ?
#
loop_
_entity_poly.entity_id
_entity_poly.type
_entity_poly.pdbx_seq_one_letter_code
_entity_poly.pdbx_strand_id
1 'polypeptide(L)'
;MNQQDIEQVVKAVLLKMQSSDPPSAAVHEMGVFASLDDAVAAAKVAQQGLKSVAMRQLAIAAIREAGEKHARDLAELAVSETGMGRVEDKFAKNVAQARGTPGVECLSPQVLTGDNGLTLIENAPWGVVASVTPSTNPAATVINNAISLIAAGNSVIFAPHPAAKKVSQRAITLLNQAIVAAGGPENLLVTVANPDIETAQRLFKFPGIGLLVVTGGEAVVEAARKHTNKRLIAAGAGNPPVVVDETADLARAAQSIVKGASFDNNIICADEKVLIVVDSVADELMRLMEGQHAVKLTAEQAQQLQPVLLKNIDERGKGTVSRDWVGRDAGKIAAAIGLKVPQETRLLFVETTAEHPFAVTELMMPVLPVVRVANVADAIALAVKLEGGCHHTAAMHSRNIENMNQMANAIDTSIFVKNGPCIAGLGLGGEGWTTMTITTPTGEGVTSARTFVRLRRCVLVDAFRIV
;
A
#
# COMPACT_ATOMS: atom_id res chain seq x y z
N MET A 1 -6.28 55.63 12.08
CA MET A 1 -6.15 54.87 13.34
C MET A 1 -5.68 55.86 14.38
N ASN A 2 -6.47 56.09 15.41
CA ASN A 2 -6.12 56.99 16.49
C ASN A 2 -5.34 56.19 17.59
N GLN A 3 -4.78 56.94 18.55
CA GLN A 3 -3.92 56.37 19.60
C GLN A 3 -4.67 55.35 20.47
N GLN A 4 -6.00 55.49 20.63
CA GLN A 4 -6.87 54.57 21.36
C GLN A 4 -7.09 53.22 20.61
N ASP A 5 -7.13 53.26 19.29
CA ASP A 5 -7.24 52.01 18.48
C ASP A 5 -5.98 51.19 18.56
N ILE A 6 -4.82 51.86 18.61
CA ILE A 6 -3.51 51.18 18.76
C ILE A 6 -3.37 50.57 20.17
N GLU A 7 -3.80 51.27 21.22
CA GLU A 7 -3.77 50.72 22.60
C GLU A 7 -4.74 49.51 22.75
N GLN A 8 -5.88 49.52 22.13
CA GLN A 8 -6.83 48.38 22.15
C GLN A 8 -6.26 47.17 21.40
N VAL A 9 -5.62 47.38 20.25
CA VAL A 9 -4.98 46.28 19.49
C VAL A 9 -3.79 45.72 20.27
N VAL A 10 -2.95 46.57 20.85
CA VAL A 10 -1.83 46.12 21.68
C VAL A 10 -2.31 45.37 22.93
N LYS A 11 -3.37 45.84 23.59
CA LYS A 11 -3.96 45.16 24.75
C LYS A 11 -4.60 43.82 24.38
N ALA A 12 -5.26 43.70 23.21
CA ALA A 12 -5.79 42.47 22.70
C ALA A 12 -4.69 41.45 22.30
N VAL A 13 -3.58 41.92 21.74
CA VAL A 13 -2.42 41.08 21.42
C VAL A 13 -1.71 40.62 22.71
N LEU A 14 -1.53 41.48 23.71
CA LEU A 14 -0.94 41.11 25.00
C LEU A 14 -1.81 40.15 25.79
N LEU A 15 -3.16 40.32 25.77
CA LEU A 15 -4.10 39.36 26.36
C LEU A 15 -4.08 37.99 25.62
N LYS A 16 -3.94 37.98 24.30
CA LYS A 16 -3.74 36.75 23.53
C LYS A 16 -2.38 36.07 23.80
N MET A 17 -1.34 36.83 24.09
CA MET A 17 -0.02 36.32 24.47
C MET A 17 0.01 35.81 25.93
N GLN A 18 -0.86 36.35 26.80
CA GLN A 18 -0.98 35.91 28.21
C GLN A 18 -1.96 34.75 28.39
N SER A 19 -2.87 34.54 27.45
CA SER A 19 -3.79 33.39 27.40
C SER A 19 -3.29 32.22 26.58
N SER A 20 -2.09 32.26 26.04
CA SER A 20 -1.40 31.05 25.64
C SER A 20 -1.01 30.32 26.92
N ASP A 21 -1.78 29.31 27.28
CA ASP A 21 -1.33 28.26 28.18
C ASP A 21 0.13 27.94 27.84
N PRO A 22 1.04 27.76 28.84
CA PRO A 22 2.36 27.27 28.52
C PRO A 22 2.19 26.02 27.68
N PRO A 23 2.92 25.86 26.57
CA PRO A 23 2.75 24.68 25.74
C PRO A 23 2.82 23.51 26.70
N SER A 24 1.71 22.80 26.85
CA SER A 24 1.68 21.50 27.53
C SER A 24 2.93 20.81 27.06
N ALA A 25 3.82 20.43 28.01
CA ALA A 25 5.10 19.79 27.68
C ALA A 25 4.76 18.71 26.65
N ALA A 26 4.99 19.03 25.38
CA ALA A 26 4.66 18.14 24.29
C ALA A 26 5.45 16.89 24.59
N VAL A 27 4.75 15.80 24.95
CA VAL A 27 5.38 14.50 25.08
C VAL A 27 6.07 14.30 23.74
N HIS A 28 7.38 14.43 23.73
CA HIS A 28 8.19 14.30 22.52
C HIS A 28 8.01 12.85 22.07
N GLU A 29 7.13 12.64 21.12
CA GLU A 29 6.91 11.31 20.54
C GLU A 29 8.20 10.90 19.82
N MET A 30 8.80 9.79 20.26
CA MET A 30 10.06 9.28 19.70
C MET A 30 9.97 9.12 18.19
N GLY A 31 10.90 9.71 17.45
CA GLY A 31 10.92 9.71 15.98
C GLY A 31 10.08 10.80 15.31
N VAL A 32 9.37 11.65 16.06
CA VAL A 32 8.59 12.77 15.52
C VAL A 32 9.32 14.09 15.75
N PHE A 33 9.66 14.79 14.68
CA PHE A 33 10.47 16.01 14.72
C PHE A 33 9.69 17.23 14.25
N ALA A 34 10.04 18.40 14.78
CA ALA A 34 9.45 19.66 14.34
C ALA A 34 9.89 20.04 12.91
N SER A 35 11.15 19.74 12.56
CA SER A 35 11.73 20.09 11.26
C SER A 35 12.19 18.84 10.49
N LEU A 36 12.19 18.97 9.17
CA LEU A 36 12.70 17.95 8.26
C LEU A 36 14.21 17.76 8.39
N ASP A 37 14.95 18.86 8.61
CA ASP A 37 16.39 18.86 8.71
C ASP A 37 16.85 18.06 9.93
N ASP A 38 16.23 18.29 11.11
CA ASP A 38 16.51 17.56 12.34
C ASP A 38 16.14 16.07 12.19
N ALA A 39 15.02 15.76 11.58
CA ALA A 39 14.59 14.38 11.34
C ALA A 39 15.61 13.62 10.48
N VAL A 40 16.05 14.20 9.38
CA VAL A 40 17.05 13.57 8.49
C VAL A 40 18.41 13.46 9.18
N ALA A 41 18.82 14.47 9.95
CA ALA A 41 20.07 14.43 10.72
C ALA A 41 20.05 13.29 11.75
N ALA A 42 18.96 13.15 12.52
CA ALA A 42 18.79 12.08 13.49
C ALA A 42 18.80 10.68 12.82
N ALA A 43 18.06 10.52 11.74
CA ALA A 43 18.04 9.28 10.97
C ALA A 43 19.41 8.89 10.41
N LYS A 44 20.21 9.89 9.97
CA LYS A 44 21.57 9.67 9.48
C LYS A 44 22.51 9.16 10.59
N VAL A 45 22.39 9.70 11.79
CA VAL A 45 23.15 9.24 12.97
C VAL A 45 22.71 7.80 13.32
N ALA A 46 21.42 7.56 13.43
CA ALA A 46 20.84 6.25 13.74
C ALA A 46 21.29 5.16 12.76
N GLN A 47 21.35 5.47 11.47
CA GLN A 47 21.77 4.54 10.41
C GLN A 47 23.18 3.98 10.63
N GLN A 48 24.08 4.74 11.24
CA GLN A 48 25.43 4.26 11.55
C GLN A 48 25.44 3.11 12.57
N GLY A 49 24.37 2.98 13.37
CA GLY A 49 24.16 1.85 14.29
C GLY A 49 23.81 0.53 13.60
N LEU A 50 23.36 0.55 12.35
CA LEU A 50 22.93 -0.66 11.61
C LEU A 50 24.05 -1.41 10.86
N LYS A 51 25.31 -1.23 11.24
CA LYS A 51 26.46 -1.85 10.54
C LYS A 51 26.45 -3.38 10.61
N SER A 52 26.05 -3.98 11.73
CA SER A 52 26.02 -5.42 11.89
C SER A 52 24.67 -6.03 11.49
N VAL A 53 24.71 -7.26 10.95
CA VAL A 53 23.49 -8.05 10.66
C VAL A 53 22.73 -8.35 11.96
N ALA A 54 23.43 -8.65 13.06
CA ALA A 54 22.82 -8.92 14.36
C ALA A 54 21.99 -7.72 14.88
N MET A 55 22.48 -6.49 14.72
CA MET A 55 21.74 -5.29 15.10
C MET A 55 20.47 -5.12 14.24
N ARG A 56 20.55 -5.40 12.94
CA ARG A 56 19.37 -5.36 12.05
C ARG A 56 18.34 -6.42 12.45
N GLN A 57 18.78 -7.65 12.76
CA GLN A 57 17.92 -8.73 13.25
C GLN A 57 17.23 -8.36 14.56
N LEU A 58 17.96 -7.77 15.51
CA LEU A 58 17.42 -7.29 16.78
C LEU A 58 16.33 -6.22 16.54
N ALA A 59 16.60 -5.21 15.73
CA ALA A 59 15.63 -4.16 15.42
C ALA A 59 14.39 -4.71 14.71
N ILE A 60 14.55 -5.63 13.77
CA ILE A 60 13.44 -6.27 13.05
C ILE A 60 12.58 -7.11 14.00
N ALA A 61 13.21 -7.90 14.89
CA ALA A 61 12.47 -8.68 15.87
C ALA A 61 11.60 -7.80 16.78
N ALA A 62 12.16 -6.67 17.26
CA ALA A 62 11.44 -5.70 18.06
C ALA A 62 10.28 -5.04 17.28
N ILE A 63 10.48 -4.71 15.99
CA ILE A 63 9.43 -4.18 15.13
C ILE A 63 8.29 -5.19 14.94
N ARG A 64 8.61 -6.46 14.68
CA ARG A 64 7.62 -7.53 14.50
C ARG A 64 6.76 -7.69 15.76
N GLU A 65 7.38 -7.79 16.93
CA GLU A 65 6.69 -7.93 18.21
C GLU A 65 5.78 -6.71 18.49
N ALA A 66 6.30 -5.49 18.35
CA ALA A 66 5.53 -4.27 18.56
C ALA A 66 4.41 -4.12 17.52
N GLY A 67 4.67 -4.46 16.26
CA GLY A 67 3.70 -4.43 15.18
C GLY A 67 2.51 -5.37 15.44
N GLU A 68 2.75 -6.56 15.96
CA GLU A 68 1.70 -7.49 16.36
C GLU A 68 0.96 -7.01 17.62
N LYS A 69 1.71 -6.62 18.66
CA LYS A 69 1.16 -6.18 19.93
C LYS A 69 0.21 -5.00 19.79
N HIS A 70 0.55 -4.05 18.95
CA HIS A 70 -0.23 -2.82 18.74
C HIS A 70 -1.09 -2.84 17.46
N ALA A 71 -1.23 -4.01 16.81
CA ALA A 71 -1.95 -4.13 15.55
C ALA A 71 -3.40 -3.65 15.64
N ARG A 72 -4.08 -3.95 16.77
CA ARG A 72 -5.49 -3.57 17.01
C ARG A 72 -5.63 -2.07 17.22
N ASP A 73 -4.85 -1.50 18.11
CA ASP A 73 -4.89 -0.06 18.42
C ASP A 73 -4.60 0.79 17.18
N LEU A 74 -3.62 0.37 16.37
CA LEU A 74 -3.29 1.04 15.12
C LEU A 74 -4.39 0.88 14.06
N ALA A 75 -5.12 -0.24 14.03
CA ALA A 75 -6.25 -0.43 13.13
C ALA A 75 -7.43 0.47 13.50
N GLU A 76 -7.77 0.55 14.76
CA GLU A 76 -8.83 1.40 15.29
C GLU A 76 -8.51 2.89 15.04
N LEU A 77 -7.28 3.30 15.33
CA LEU A 77 -6.82 4.66 15.08
C LEU A 77 -6.87 4.99 13.58
N ALA A 78 -6.46 4.07 12.71
CA ALA A 78 -6.49 4.28 11.26
C ALA A 78 -7.91 4.49 10.73
N VAL A 79 -8.88 3.66 11.16
CA VAL A 79 -10.28 3.82 10.76
C VAL A 79 -10.87 5.10 11.33
N SER A 80 -10.59 5.41 12.61
CA SER A 80 -11.07 6.64 13.26
C SER A 80 -10.53 7.91 12.58
N GLU A 81 -9.25 7.94 12.21
CA GLU A 81 -8.62 9.11 11.60
C GLU A 81 -9.02 9.29 10.14
N THR A 82 -9.02 8.20 9.35
CA THR A 82 -9.22 8.27 7.90
C THR A 82 -10.67 8.08 7.48
N GLY A 83 -11.46 7.40 8.31
CA GLY A 83 -12.79 6.93 7.96
C GLY A 83 -12.82 5.85 6.88
N MET A 84 -11.67 5.23 6.55
CA MET A 84 -11.51 4.26 5.48
C MET A 84 -11.29 2.86 6.01
N GLY A 85 -11.92 1.88 5.36
CA GLY A 85 -11.72 0.46 5.63
C GLY A 85 -12.41 -0.04 6.89
N ARG A 86 -11.97 -1.18 7.38
CA ARG A 86 -12.56 -1.92 8.50
C ARG A 86 -11.50 -2.27 9.52
N VAL A 87 -11.82 -2.13 10.81
CA VAL A 87 -10.87 -2.41 11.91
C VAL A 87 -10.32 -3.82 11.85
N GLU A 88 -11.18 -4.84 11.64
CA GLU A 88 -10.76 -6.24 11.59
C GLU A 88 -9.80 -6.52 10.41
N ASP A 89 -10.10 -5.97 9.25
CA ASP A 89 -9.27 -6.16 8.06
C ASP A 89 -7.93 -5.41 8.19
N LYS A 90 -7.93 -4.19 8.77
CA LYS A 90 -6.70 -3.46 9.07
C LYS A 90 -5.85 -4.15 10.15
N PHE A 91 -6.48 -4.71 11.17
CA PHE A 91 -5.80 -5.53 12.16
C PHE A 91 -5.11 -6.72 11.50
N ALA A 92 -5.83 -7.47 10.66
CA ALA A 92 -5.27 -8.60 9.92
C ALA A 92 -4.09 -8.16 9.02
N LYS A 93 -4.18 -7.01 8.35
CA LYS A 93 -3.07 -6.45 7.56
C LYS A 93 -1.86 -6.11 8.41
N ASN A 94 -2.04 -5.41 9.54
CA ASN A 94 -0.93 -5.03 10.42
C ASN A 94 -0.18 -6.27 10.91
N VAL A 95 -0.92 -7.31 11.36
CA VAL A 95 -0.34 -8.59 11.78
C VAL A 95 0.39 -9.29 10.62
N ALA A 96 -0.23 -9.33 9.44
CA ALA A 96 0.38 -9.95 8.27
C ALA A 96 1.71 -9.25 7.88
N GLN A 97 1.75 -7.90 7.93
CA GLN A 97 2.99 -7.18 7.65
C GLN A 97 4.06 -7.42 8.72
N ALA A 98 3.70 -7.46 9.98
CA ALA A 98 4.65 -7.74 11.06
C ALA A 98 5.27 -9.15 10.95
N ARG A 99 4.46 -10.15 10.60
CA ARG A 99 4.90 -11.56 10.49
C ARG A 99 5.53 -11.91 9.15
N GLY A 100 4.91 -11.47 8.07
CA GLY A 100 5.20 -11.95 6.71
C GLY A 100 6.18 -11.10 5.91
N THR A 101 6.57 -9.89 6.39
CA THR A 101 7.60 -9.10 5.72
C THR A 101 8.97 -9.74 5.95
N PRO A 102 9.71 -10.09 4.87
CA PRO A 102 11.02 -10.69 5.01
C PRO A 102 12.05 -9.70 5.56
N GLY A 103 12.92 -10.19 6.44
CA GLY A 103 14.01 -9.44 7.03
C GLY A 103 15.35 -9.68 6.33
N VAL A 104 16.44 -9.77 7.11
CA VAL A 104 17.80 -9.97 6.58
C VAL A 104 18.00 -11.34 5.92
N GLU A 105 17.16 -12.31 6.23
CA GLU A 105 17.19 -13.66 5.68
C GLU A 105 17.02 -13.71 4.15
N CYS A 106 16.43 -12.70 3.55
CA CYS A 106 16.31 -12.62 2.10
C CYS A 106 17.55 -12.00 1.41
N LEU A 107 18.54 -11.53 2.17
CA LEU A 107 19.75 -10.89 1.66
C LEU A 107 20.93 -11.87 1.70
N SER A 108 21.26 -12.47 0.57
CA SER A 108 22.41 -13.37 0.45
C SER A 108 23.52 -12.70 -0.36
N PRO A 109 24.78 -12.72 0.10
CA PRO A 109 25.91 -12.32 -0.72
C PRO A 109 26.14 -13.34 -1.85
N GLN A 110 26.77 -12.90 -2.94
CA GLN A 110 27.18 -13.76 -4.05
C GLN A 110 28.69 -13.81 -4.11
N VAL A 111 29.23 -15.00 -4.35
CA VAL A 111 30.67 -15.21 -4.52
C VAL A 111 30.92 -15.85 -5.87
N LEU A 112 31.81 -15.24 -6.63
CA LEU A 112 32.32 -15.77 -7.90
C LEU A 112 33.79 -16.09 -7.72
N THR A 113 34.22 -17.33 -8.01
CA THR A 113 35.62 -17.77 -7.93
C THR A 113 36.06 -18.35 -9.27
N GLY A 114 37.36 -18.20 -9.60
CA GLY A 114 37.95 -18.73 -10.81
C GLY A 114 39.46 -18.58 -10.82
N ASP A 115 40.08 -18.88 -11.95
CA ASP A 115 41.55 -18.86 -12.08
C ASP A 115 42.14 -17.46 -11.83
N ASN A 116 41.37 -16.41 -12.00
CA ASN A 116 41.80 -15.00 -11.82
C ASN A 116 41.42 -14.44 -10.42
N GLY A 117 41.04 -15.28 -9.46
CA GLY A 117 40.78 -14.88 -8.08
C GLY A 117 39.32 -15.00 -7.65
N LEU A 118 38.84 -14.06 -6.80
CA LEU A 118 37.51 -14.05 -6.17
C LEU A 118 36.84 -12.71 -6.30
N THR A 119 35.54 -12.71 -6.56
CA THR A 119 34.68 -11.54 -6.43
C THR A 119 33.59 -11.80 -5.39
N LEU A 120 33.54 -10.99 -4.36
CA LEU A 120 32.43 -10.91 -3.41
C LEU A 120 31.46 -9.80 -3.80
N ILE A 121 30.17 -10.11 -3.94
CA ILE A 121 29.12 -9.14 -4.21
C ILE A 121 28.21 -9.07 -2.98
N GLU A 122 28.15 -7.93 -2.33
CA GLU A 122 27.38 -7.70 -1.12
C GLU A 122 26.28 -6.67 -1.29
N ASN A 123 25.24 -6.81 -0.44
CA ASN A 123 24.12 -5.91 -0.33
C ASN A 123 24.48 -4.71 0.57
N ALA A 124 24.58 -3.53 0.01
CA ALA A 124 24.93 -2.31 0.73
C ALA A 124 23.71 -1.37 0.87
N PRO A 125 23.60 -0.62 1.99
CA PRO A 125 22.52 0.34 2.18
C PRO A 125 22.66 1.57 1.29
N TRP A 126 21.53 2.26 1.08
CA TRP A 126 21.47 3.60 0.50
C TRP A 126 21.75 4.70 1.55
N GLY A 127 21.58 4.39 2.84
CA GLY A 127 21.72 5.31 3.97
C GLY A 127 20.36 5.73 4.52
N VAL A 128 20.01 7.00 4.41
CA VAL A 128 18.65 7.47 4.75
C VAL A 128 17.76 7.33 3.54
N VAL A 129 16.59 6.69 3.72
CA VAL A 129 15.57 6.49 2.68
C VAL A 129 14.33 7.29 3.03
N ALA A 130 13.78 8.01 2.07
CA ALA A 130 12.48 8.67 2.24
C ALA A 130 11.37 7.72 1.76
N SER A 131 10.35 7.52 2.61
CA SER A 131 9.19 6.67 2.34
C SER A 131 7.91 7.49 2.40
N VAL A 132 7.32 7.81 1.24
CA VAL A 132 5.98 8.41 1.16
C VAL A 132 4.96 7.31 1.33
N THR A 133 4.01 7.49 2.26
CA THR A 133 3.02 6.46 2.62
C THR A 133 1.58 6.94 2.41
N PRO A 134 0.67 6.05 1.97
CA PRO A 134 -0.70 6.39 1.64
C PRO A 134 -1.59 6.49 2.89
N SER A 135 -2.80 7.07 2.71
CA SER A 135 -3.84 7.08 3.75
C SER A 135 -4.62 5.76 3.85
N THR A 136 -4.57 4.92 2.83
CA THR A 136 -5.33 3.66 2.76
C THR A 136 -4.79 2.57 3.67
N ASN A 137 -3.45 2.47 3.79
CA ASN A 137 -2.76 1.41 4.55
C ASN A 137 -1.65 2.00 5.45
N PRO A 138 -1.94 3.00 6.31
CA PRO A 138 -0.90 3.79 6.95
C PRO A 138 0.02 2.97 7.87
N ALA A 139 -0.54 2.27 8.86
CA ALA A 139 0.25 1.47 9.81
C ALA A 139 0.91 0.27 9.15
N ALA A 140 0.18 -0.46 8.31
CA ALA A 140 0.69 -1.62 7.60
C ALA A 140 1.90 -1.27 6.71
N THR A 141 1.85 -0.12 6.00
CA THR A 141 2.97 0.36 5.18
C THR A 141 4.17 0.79 6.02
N VAL A 142 3.94 1.44 7.17
CA VAL A 142 5.03 1.80 8.09
C VAL A 142 5.73 0.55 8.62
N ILE A 143 4.97 -0.47 9.08
CA ILE A 143 5.53 -1.72 9.59
C ILE A 143 6.34 -2.45 8.49
N ASN A 144 5.74 -2.62 7.31
CA ASN A 144 6.37 -3.30 6.19
C ASN A 144 7.68 -2.62 5.74
N ASN A 145 7.61 -1.31 5.46
CA ASN A 145 8.77 -0.56 4.99
C ASN A 145 9.84 -0.43 6.07
N ALA A 146 9.46 -0.34 7.36
CA ALA A 146 10.44 -0.35 8.46
C ALA A 146 11.26 -1.65 8.46
N ILE A 147 10.60 -2.82 8.40
CA ILE A 147 11.28 -4.12 8.38
C ILE A 147 12.20 -4.22 7.15
N SER A 148 11.67 -3.97 5.96
CA SER A 148 12.40 -4.14 4.69
C SER A 148 13.59 -3.19 4.56
N LEU A 149 13.42 -1.92 4.96
CA LEU A 149 14.47 -0.91 4.85
C LEU A 149 15.56 -1.07 5.92
N ILE A 150 15.19 -1.44 7.15
CA ILE A 150 16.17 -1.76 8.21
C ILE A 150 16.94 -3.04 7.86
N ALA A 151 16.28 -4.06 7.32
CA ALA A 151 16.96 -5.27 6.85
C ALA A 151 18.03 -4.94 5.79
N ALA A 152 17.73 -4.02 4.89
CA ALA A 152 18.68 -3.50 3.90
C ALA A 152 19.77 -2.58 4.50
N GLY A 153 19.69 -2.25 5.81
CA GLY A 153 20.68 -1.42 6.53
C GLY A 153 20.40 0.08 6.41
N ASN A 154 19.21 0.49 6.00
CA ASN A 154 18.80 1.89 5.88
C ASN A 154 18.06 2.36 7.13
N SER A 155 18.14 3.66 7.45
CA SER A 155 17.15 4.36 8.26
C SER A 155 16.08 4.99 7.38
N VAL A 156 14.93 5.34 7.95
CA VAL A 156 13.76 5.75 7.17
C VAL A 156 13.18 7.06 7.68
N ILE A 157 13.00 8.02 6.78
CA ILE A 157 12.11 9.15 7.02
C ILE A 157 10.79 8.93 6.31
N PHE A 158 9.72 8.80 7.08
CA PHE A 158 8.37 8.65 6.56
C PHE A 158 7.74 10.01 6.28
N ALA A 159 7.08 10.13 5.13
CA ALA A 159 6.22 11.24 4.76
C ALA A 159 4.78 10.72 4.61
N PRO A 160 4.02 10.60 5.71
CA PRO A 160 2.67 10.07 5.66
C PRO A 160 1.72 11.06 4.98
N HIS A 161 0.68 10.50 4.36
CA HIS A 161 -0.43 11.29 3.84
C HIS A 161 -1.05 12.12 4.99
N PRO A 162 -1.34 13.43 4.81
CA PRO A 162 -1.87 14.29 5.89
C PRO A 162 -3.13 13.74 6.60
N ALA A 163 -4.00 13.04 5.86
CA ALA A 163 -5.21 12.41 6.42
C ALA A 163 -4.95 11.16 7.28
N ALA A 164 -3.69 10.70 7.39
CA ALA A 164 -3.30 9.52 8.18
C ALA A 164 -2.02 9.79 9.02
N LYS A 165 -1.81 11.07 9.38
CA LYS A 165 -0.58 11.46 10.08
C LYS A 165 -0.49 10.90 11.47
N LYS A 166 -1.60 10.91 12.24
CA LYS A 166 -1.63 10.47 13.64
C LYS A 166 -1.32 8.98 13.77
N VAL A 167 -1.98 8.16 12.97
CA VAL A 167 -1.74 6.70 12.99
C VAL A 167 -0.32 6.36 12.53
N SER A 168 0.21 7.06 11.53
CA SER A 168 1.58 6.84 11.06
C SER A 168 2.62 7.27 12.09
N GLN A 169 2.45 8.44 12.73
CA GLN A 169 3.30 8.92 13.82
C GLN A 169 3.25 7.96 15.01
N ARG A 170 2.04 7.51 15.39
CA ARG A 170 1.89 6.54 16.47
C ARG A 170 2.61 5.22 16.18
N ALA A 171 2.49 4.69 14.96
CA ALA A 171 3.23 3.50 14.54
C ALA A 171 4.75 3.72 14.65
N ILE A 172 5.28 4.81 14.09
CA ILE A 172 6.70 5.16 14.15
C ILE A 172 7.19 5.23 15.59
N THR A 173 6.46 5.90 16.47
CA THR A 173 6.81 6.02 17.90
C THR A 173 6.87 4.68 18.60
N LEU A 174 5.85 3.84 18.42
CA LEU A 174 5.79 2.50 19.04
C LEU A 174 6.92 1.59 18.56
N LEU A 175 7.22 1.61 17.27
CA LEU A 175 8.28 0.79 16.70
C LEU A 175 9.67 1.26 17.17
N ASN A 176 9.95 2.57 17.22
CA ASN A 176 11.20 3.09 17.79
C ASN A 176 11.34 2.75 19.27
N GLN A 177 10.29 2.89 20.07
CA GLN A 177 10.31 2.51 21.48
C GLN A 177 10.71 1.05 21.67
N ALA A 178 10.16 0.17 20.85
CA ALA A 178 10.51 -1.25 20.89
C ALA A 178 11.97 -1.50 20.47
N ILE A 179 12.45 -0.85 19.42
CA ILE A 179 13.84 -0.95 18.97
C ILE A 179 14.80 -0.52 20.09
N VAL A 180 14.54 0.62 20.73
CA VAL A 180 15.38 1.15 21.82
C VAL A 180 15.32 0.24 23.04
N ALA A 181 14.15 -0.23 23.44
CA ALA A 181 13.98 -1.17 24.55
C ALA A 181 14.74 -2.49 24.33
N ALA A 182 14.91 -2.91 23.08
CA ALA A 182 15.73 -4.07 22.70
C ALA A 182 17.23 -3.77 22.64
N GLY A 183 17.66 -2.51 22.83
CA GLY A 183 19.07 -2.08 22.75
C GLY A 183 19.51 -1.60 21.36
N GLY A 184 18.55 -1.33 20.46
CA GLY A 184 18.82 -0.79 19.14
C GLY A 184 18.96 0.75 19.13
N PRO A 185 19.38 1.33 17.99
CA PRO A 185 19.54 2.76 17.84
C PRO A 185 18.22 3.53 17.92
N GLU A 186 18.25 4.70 18.56
CA GLU A 186 17.13 5.64 18.50
C GLU A 186 16.97 6.26 17.11
N ASN A 187 15.74 6.63 16.74
CA ASN A 187 15.45 7.40 15.53
C ASN A 187 15.83 6.69 14.21
N LEU A 188 15.75 5.35 14.18
CA LEU A 188 15.84 4.61 12.92
C LEU A 188 14.66 4.90 11.99
N LEU A 189 13.50 5.19 12.57
CA LEU A 189 12.26 5.54 11.90
C LEU A 189 11.88 6.95 12.33
N VAL A 190 11.84 7.88 11.39
CA VAL A 190 11.53 9.29 11.73
C VAL A 190 10.42 9.84 10.82
N THR A 191 9.78 10.91 11.29
CA THR A 191 8.80 11.70 10.54
C THR A 191 8.77 13.13 11.08
N VAL A 192 8.02 14.01 10.41
CA VAL A 192 7.77 15.36 10.92
C VAL A 192 6.41 15.46 11.60
N ALA A 193 6.29 16.40 12.56
CA ALA A 193 5.04 16.62 13.29
C ALA A 193 3.89 17.08 12.41
N ASN A 194 4.16 17.86 11.37
CA ASN A 194 3.18 18.36 10.44
C ASN A 194 3.57 18.02 9.00
N PRO A 195 3.33 16.75 8.56
CA PRO A 195 3.59 16.35 7.18
C PRO A 195 2.57 17.02 6.25
N ASP A 196 3.06 17.64 5.18
CA ASP A 196 2.29 18.25 4.13
C ASP A 196 2.89 17.94 2.74
N ILE A 197 2.26 18.43 1.70
CA ILE A 197 2.71 18.22 0.31
C ILE A 197 4.08 18.89 0.08
N GLU A 198 4.31 20.05 0.65
CA GLU A 198 5.59 20.77 0.51
C GLU A 198 6.74 19.99 1.15
N THR A 199 6.53 19.45 2.35
CA THR A 199 7.49 18.58 3.03
C THR A 199 7.83 17.35 2.19
N ALA A 200 6.81 16.70 1.60
CA ALA A 200 7.02 15.57 0.71
C ALA A 200 7.82 15.96 -0.55
N GLN A 201 7.53 17.10 -1.17
CA GLN A 201 8.27 17.61 -2.32
C GLN A 201 9.72 17.99 -1.97
N ARG A 202 9.97 18.57 -0.79
CA ARG A 202 11.32 18.83 -0.29
C ARG A 202 12.13 17.55 -0.16
N LEU A 203 11.54 16.45 0.33
CA LEU A 203 12.19 15.14 0.45
C LEU A 203 12.68 14.60 -0.89
N PHE A 204 11.99 14.88 -2.00
CA PHE A 204 12.39 14.39 -3.32
C PHE A 204 13.77 14.91 -3.75
N LYS A 205 14.20 16.06 -3.24
CA LYS A 205 15.49 16.69 -3.54
C LYS A 205 16.42 16.79 -2.34
N PHE A 206 15.97 16.38 -1.15
CA PHE A 206 16.68 16.66 0.11
C PHE A 206 18.09 16.06 0.10
N PRO A 207 19.14 16.84 0.39
CA PRO A 207 20.51 16.33 0.49
C PRO A 207 20.62 15.24 1.57
N GLY A 208 21.35 14.17 1.28
CA GLY A 208 21.54 13.06 2.24
C GLY A 208 20.47 11.96 2.18
N ILE A 209 19.37 12.16 1.46
CA ILE A 209 18.46 11.04 1.08
C ILE A 209 19.07 10.28 -0.09
N GLY A 210 19.28 8.97 0.08
CA GLY A 210 19.89 8.11 -0.94
C GLY A 210 18.89 7.45 -1.88
N LEU A 211 17.65 7.22 -1.43
CA LEU A 211 16.60 6.51 -2.14
C LEU A 211 15.24 7.09 -1.78
N LEU A 212 14.33 7.15 -2.76
CA LEU A 212 12.92 7.47 -2.55
C LEU A 212 12.08 6.21 -2.76
N VAL A 213 11.19 5.91 -1.81
CA VAL A 213 10.16 4.89 -1.91
C VAL A 213 8.82 5.60 -1.83
N VAL A 214 8.04 5.53 -2.89
CA VAL A 214 6.77 6.28 -2.98
C VAL A 214 5.64 5.28 -3.15
N THR A 215 4.71 5.28 -2.19
CA THR A 215 3.49 4.49 -2.24
C THR A 215 2.30 5.44 -2.23
N GLY A 216 1.58 5.52 -3.35
CA GLY A 216 0.46 6.45 -3.49
C GLY A 216 -0.16 6.41 -4.88
N GLY A 217 -1.19 7.23 -5.09
CA GLY A 217 -1.84 7.36 -6.39
C GLY A 217 -0.93 7.94 -7.47
N GLU A 218 -1.35 7.80 -8.74
CA GLU A 218 -0.60 8.20 -9.93
C GLU A 218 -0.01 9.63 -9.86
N ALA A 219 -0.79 10.59 -9.36
CA ALA A 219 -0.34 11.98 -9.24
C ALA A 219 0.89 12.16 -8.32
N VAL A 220 0.98 11.37 -7.24
CA VAL A 220 2.10 11.42 -6.28
C VAL A 220 3.36 10.81 -6.93
N VAL A 221 3.21 9.70 -7.64
CA VAL A 221 4.29 9.05 -8.37
C VAL A 221 4.83 9.95 -9.47
N GLU A 222 3.96 10.58 -10.25
CA GLU A 222 4.36 11.53 -11.29
C GLU A 222 5.04 12.79 -10.72
N ALA A 223 4.54 13.31 -9.59
CA ALA A 223 5.20 14.40 -8.89
C ALA A 223 6.61 14.01 -8.45
N ALA A 224 6.80 12.81 -7.90
CA ALA A 224 8.11 12.30 -7.52
C ALA A 224 9.03 12.17 -8.74
N ARG A 225 8.57 11.57 -9.85
CA ARG A 225 9.35 11.44 -11.10
C ARG A 225 9.83 12.78 -11.66
N LYS A 226 8.95 13.79 -11.66
CA LYS A 226 9.26 15.12 -12.20
C LYS A 226 10.24 15.93 -11.32
N HIS A 227 10.26 15.66 -10.02
CA HIS A 227 10.98 16.52 -9.07
C HIS A 227 12.23 15.88 -8.46
N THR A 228 12.52 14.59 -8.74
CA THR A 228 13.71 13.95 -8.20
C THR A 228 14.73 13.60 -9.29
N ASN A 229 16.01 13.64 -8.91
CA ASN A 229 17.13 13.05 -9.65
C ASN A 229 17.73 11.82 -8.93
N LYS A 230 17.07 11.37 -7.85
CA LYS A 230 17.50 10.23 -7.05
C LYS A 230 16.90 8.92 -7.60
N ARG A 231 17.43 7.79 -7.15
CA ARG A 231 16.77 6.50 -7.36
C ARG A 231 15.36 6.57 -6.76
N LEU A 232 14.37 6.24 -7.58
CA LEU A 232 12.97 6.18 -7.23
C LEU A 232 12.47 4.74 -7.36
N ILE A 233 11.78 4.26 -6.35
CA ILE A 233 11.01 3.02 -6.32
C ILE A 233 9.57 3.42 -6.02
N ALA A 234 8.65 3.18 -6.95
CA ALA A 234 7.30 3.72 -6.87
C ALA A 234 6.23 2.64 -7.01
N ALA A 235 5.31 2.60 -6.05
CA ALA A 235 4.08 1.84 -6.11
C ALA A 235 2.93 2.75 -6.56
N GLY A 236 2.21 2.33 -7.56
CA GLY A 236 1.14 3.09 -8.22
C GLY A 236 -0.25 2.49 -8.02
N ALA A 237 -1.17 2.98 -8.83
CA ALA A 237 -2.54 2.48 -8.92
C ALA A 237 -2.60 1.12 -9.65
N GLY A 238 -3.68 0.37 -9.45
CA GLY A 238 -3.98 -0.83 -10.18
C GLY A 238 -5.48 -0.99 -10.41
N ASN A 239 -5.87 -1.68 -11.48
CA ASN A 239 -7.26 -2.06 -11.74
C ASN A 239 -7.36 -3.58 -11.93
N PRO A 240 -7.10 -4.40 -10.89
CA PRO A 240 -6.98 -5.84 -10.97
C PRO A 240 -8.23 -6.53 -11.53
N PRO A 241 -8.15 -7.16 -12.71
CA PRO A 241 -9.22 -7.99 -13.22
C PRO A 241 -9.18 -9.39 -12.61
N VAL A 242 -10.36 -9.98 -12.39
CA VAL A 242 -10.51 -11.40 -12.09
C VAL A 242 -11.33 -12.06 -13.19
N VAL A 243 -10.79 -13.13 -13.78
CA VAL A 243 -11.45 -13.91 -14.83
C VAL A 243 -12.01 -15.20 -14.25
N VAL A 244 -13.25 -15.55 -14.63
CA VAL A 244 -13.86 -16.84 -14.31
C VAL A 244 -14.30 -17.52 -15.60
N ASP A 245 -13.69 -18.66 -15.92
CA ASP A 245 -14.05 -19.44 -17.08
C ASP A 245 -15.06 -20.57 -16.74
N GLU A 246 -15.54 -21.24 -17.76
CA GLU A 246 -16.56 -22.32 -17.69
C GLU A 246 -16.09 -23.57 -16.91
N THR A 247 -14.79 -23.70 -16.66
CA THR A 247 -14.20 -24.84 -15.93
C THR A 247 -14.01 -24.55 -14.42
N ALA A 248 -14.29 -23.34 -13.99
CA ALA A 248 -14.04 -22.91 -12.61
C ALA A 248 -14.87 -23.68 -11.57
N ASP A 249 -14.32 -23.80 -10.36
CA ASP A 249 -15.11 -24.13 -9.19
C ASP A 249 -15.87 -22.88 -8.75
N LEU A 250 -17.12 -22.75 -9.15
CA LEU A 250 -17.92 -21.55 -8.97
C LEU A 250 -18.15 -21.19 -7.49
N ALA A 251 -18.32 -22.19 -6.62
CA ALA A 251 -18.51 -21.94 -5.19
C ALA A 251 -17.24 -21.32 -4.57
N ARG A 252 -16.09 -21.89 -4.90
CA ARG A 252 -14.77 -21.36 -4.48
C ARG A 252 -14.50 -20.00 -5.12
N ALA A 253 -14.84 -19.81 -6.38
CA ALA A 253 -14.67 -18.54 -7.09
C ALA A 253 -15.49 -17.43 -6.42
N ALA A 254 -16.79 -17.67 -6.18
CA ALA A 254 -17.68 -16.73 -5.51
C ALA A 254 -17.14 -16.31 -4.12
N GLN A 255 -16.76 -17.30 -3.30
CA GLN A 255 -16.18 -17.02 -1.97
C GLN A 255 -14.90 -16.19 -2.06
N SER A 256 -13.99 -16.54 -2.97
CA SER A 256 -12.71 -15.86 -3.15
C SER A 256 -12.90 -14.42 -3.64
N ILE A 257 -13.74 -14.23 -4.66
CA ILE A 257 -14.01 -12.92 -5.26
C ILE A 257 -14.66 -11.99 -4.24
N VAL A 258 -15.71 -12.43 -3.54
CA VAL A 258 -16.38 -11.59 -2.55
C VAL A 258 -15.43 -11.26 -1.40
N LYS A 259 -14.63 -12.23 -0.93
CA LYS A 259 -13.61 -12.01 0.11
C LYS A 259 -12.58 -10.96 -0.32
N GLY A 260 -12.00 -11.10 -1.50
CA GLY A 260 -10.95 -10.21 -2.00
C GLY A 260 -11.50 -8.83 -2.36
N ALA A 261 -12.59 -8.76 -3.14
CA ALA A 261 -13.20 -7.49 -3.55
C ALA A 261 -13.83 -6.68 -2.40
N SER A 262 -14.03 -7.28 -1.21
CA SER A 262 -14.56 -6.58 -0.02
C SER A 262 -13.55 -6.42 1.11
N PHE A 263 -12.34 -6.95 0.95
CA PHE A 263 -11.31 -6.85 1.99
C PHE A 263 -10.94 -5.40 2.24
N ASP A 264 -10.99 -4.99 3.49
CA ASP A 264 -10.77 -3.60 3.94
C ASP A 264 -11.52 -2.56 3.08
N ASN A 265 -12.76 -2.89 2.68
CA ASN A 265 -13.58 -2.09 1.78
C ASN A 265 -12.91 -1.79 0.43
N ASN A 266 -12.15 -2.75 -0.11
CA ASN A 266 -11.50 -2.69 -1.41
C ASN A 266 -10.46 -1.56 -1.58
N ILE A 267 -9.77 -1.15 -0.51
CA ILE A 267 -8.80 -0.04 -0.58
C ILE A 267 -7.35 -0.49 -0.82
N ILE A 268 -7.10 -1.79 -0.95
CA ILE A 268 -5.79 -2.25 -1.42
C ILE A 268 -5.78 -2.23 -2.95
N CYS A 269 -4.71 -1.70 -3.53
CA CYS A 269 -4.52 -1.65 -4.98
C CYS A 269 -4.49 -3.04 -5.65
N ALA A 270 -4.23 -4.10 -4.87
CA ALA A 270 -4.22 -5.48 -5.33
C ALA A 270 -5.59 -6.18 -5.27
N ASP A 271 -6.61 -5.59 -4.61
CA ASP A 271 -7.94 -6.19 -4.51
C ASP A 271 -8.64 -6.24 -5.88
N GLU A 272 -9.53 -7.21 -6.09
CA GLU A 272 -10.34 -7.34 -7.31
C GLU A 272 -11.14 -6.06 -7.59
N LYS A 273 -10.96 -5.49 -8.78
CA LYS A 273 -11.65 -4.25 -9.20
C LYS A 273 -12.69 -4.49 -10.29
N VAL A 274 -12.55 -5.55 -11.08
CA VAL A 274 -13.50 -5.94 -12.12
C VAL A 274 -13.55 -7.44 -12.26
N LEU A 275 -14.76 -7.99 -12.30
CA LEU A 275 -15.03 -9.40 -12.57
C LEU A 275 -15.40 -9.57 -14.04
N ILE A 276 -14.68 -10.45 -14.74
CA ILE A 276 -14.95 -10.84 -16.12
C ILE A 276 -15.32 -12.32 -16.12
N VAL A 277 -16.51 -12.65 -16.56
CA VAL A 277 -17.05 -14.01 -16.45
C VAL A 277 -17.60 -14.52 -17.78
N VAL A 278 -17.29 -15.77 -18.11
CA VAL A 278 -17.85 -16.43 -19.30
C VAL A 278 -19.35 -16.66 -19.12
N ASP A 279 -20.11 -16.32 -20.15
CA ASP A 279 -21.59 -16.30 -20.16
C ASP A 279 -22.24 -17.56 -19.57
N SER A 280 -21.73 -18.74 -19.95
CA SER A 280 -22.30 -20.03 -19.54
C SER A 280 -22.31 -20.27 -18.02
N VAL A 281 -21.51 -19.56 -17.25
CA VAL A 281 -21.41 -19.71 -15.78
C VAL A 281 -21.73 -18.43 -15.02
N ALA A 282 -22.04 -17.34 -15.71
CA ALA A 282 -22.19 -16.00 -15.10
C ALA A 282 -23.36 -15.93 -14.10
N ASP A 283 -24.53 -16.45 -14.46
CA ASP A 283 -25.73 -16.38 -13.61
C ASP A 283 -25.55 -17.20 -12.33
N GLU A 284 -24.97 -18.39 -12.43
CA GLU A 284 -24.70 -19.23 -11.25
C GLU A 284 -23.62 -18.63 -10.35
N LEU A 285 -22.55 -18.07 -10.93
CA LEU A 285 -21.54 -17.39 -10.17
C LEU A 285 -22.11 -16.19 -9.37
N MET A 286 -22.89 -15.34 -10.02
CA MET A 286 -23.52 -14.19 -9.37
C MET A 286 -24.48 -14.61 -8.26
N ARG A 287 -25.29 -15.65 -8.49
CA ARG A 287 -26.17 -16.25 -7.46
C ARG A 287 -25.37 -16.76 -6.26
N LEU A 288 -24.22 -17.40 -6.48
CA LEU A 288 -23.34 -17.87 -5.41
C LEU A 288 -22.68 -16.72 -4.66
N MET A 289 -22.35 -15.61 -5.34
CA MET A 289 -21.81 -14.41 -4.70
C MET A 289 -22.82 -13.77 -3.73
N GLU A 290 -24.11 -13.74 -4.08
CA GLU A 290 -25.17 -13.25 -3.17
C GLU A 290 -25.20 -14.05 -1.87
N GLY A 291 -24.92 -15.35 -1.91
CA GLY A 291 -24.78 -16.21 -0.73
C GLY A 291 -23.54 -15.93 0.16
N GLN A 292 -22.64 -15.01 -0.28
CA GLN A 292 -21.41 -14.64 0.43
C GLN A 292 -21.47 -13.20 0.96
N HIS A 293 -22.64 -12.69 1.38
CA HIS A 293 -22.85 -11.32 1.84
C HIS A 293 -22.60 -10.23 0.78
N ALA A 294 -22.78 -10.57 -0.49
CA ALA A 294 -22.79 -9.61 -1.59
C ALA A 294 -24.23 -9.29 -2.03
N VAL A 295 -24.47 -8.08 -2.47
CA VAL A 295 -25.78 -7.63 -2.97
C VAL A 295 -25.65 -7.21 -4.42
N LYS A 296 -26.47 -7.82 -5.29
CA LYS A 296 -26.57 -7.45 -6.72
C LYS A 296 -27.39 -6.18 -6.85
N LEU A 297 -26.81 -5.16 -7.51
CA LEU A 297 -27.49 -3.93 -7.88
C LEU A 297 -28.16 -4.09 -9.24
N THR A 298 -29.27 -3.39 -9.45
CA THR A 298 -29.85 -3.23 -10.80
C THR A 298 -29.05 -2.20 -11.61
N ALA A 299 -29.26 -2.17 -12.94
CA ALA A 299 -28.64 -1.18 -13.82
C ALA A 299 -29.04 0.25 -13.43
N GLU A 300 -30.31 0.45 -13.03
CA GLU A 300 -30.82 1.75 -12.58
C GLU A 300 -30.15 2.21 -11.27
N GLN A 301 -29.91 1.28 -10.34
CA GLN A 301 -29.22 1.58 -9.10
C GLN A 301 -27.75 1.96 -9.36
N ALA A 302 -27.09 1.25 -10.27
CA ALA A 302 -25.73 1.60 -10.68
C ALA A 302 -25.67 2.98 -11.35
N GLN A 303 -26.66 3.30 -12.20
CA GLN A 303 -26.77 4.61 -12.83
C GLN A 303 -26.98 5.74 -11.80
N GLN A 304 -27.74 5.49 -10.73
CA GLN A 304 -27.91 6.43 -9.62
C GLN A 304 -26.62 6.58 -8.79
N LEU A 305 -25.86 5.51 -8.58
CA LEU A 305 -24.61 5.54 -7.83
C LEU A 305 -23.47 6.22 -8.60
N GLN A 306 -23.44 6.11 -9.93
CA GLN A 306 -22.33 6.62 -10.73
C GLN A 306 -21.99 8.08 -10.46
N PRO A 307 -22.90 9.07 -10.48
CA PRO A 307 -22.58 10.48 -10.21
C PRO A 307 -22.23 10.73 -8.72
N VAL A 308 -22.60 9.85 -7.81
CA VAL A 308 -22.23 9.92 -6.39
C VAL A 308 -20.78 9.49 -6.19
N LEU A 309 -20.36 8.41 -6.86
CA LEU A 309 -19.07 7.78 -6.68
C LEU A 309 -17.99 8.35 -7.60
N LEU A 310 -18.35 8.78 -8.80
CA LEU A 310 -17.43 9.27 -9.83
C LEU A 310 -17.75 10.69 -10.27
N LYS A 311 -16.70 11.48 -10.51
CA LYS A 311 -16.71 12.82 -11.07
C LYS A 311 -15.85 12.86 -12.33
N ASN A 312 -16.07 13.83 -13.22
CA ASN A 312 -15.20 14.11 -14.37
C ASN A 312 -14.85 12.86 -15.20
N ILE A 313 -15.88 12.14 -15.66
CA ILE A 313 -15.68 10.98 -16.53
C ILE A 313 -15.13 11.45 -17.88
N ASP A 314 -13.98 10.90 -18.27
CA ASP A 314 -13.32 11.22 -19.53
C ASP A 314 -13.93 10.47 -20.73
N GLU A 315 -13.43 10.73 -21.94
CA GLU A 315 -13.89 10.09 -23.19
C GLU A 315 -13.66 8.56 -23.21
N ARG A 316 -12.77 8.04 -22.35
CA ARG A 316 -12.50 6.60 -22.20
C ARG A 316 -13.39 5.94 -21.16
N GLY A 317 -14.29 6.70 -20.53
CA GLY A 317 -15.12 6.25 -19.43
C GLY A 317 -14.45 6.27 -18.06
N LYS A 318 -13.15 6.67 -17.94
CA LYS A 318 -12.44 6.73 -16.67
C LYS A 318 -12.88 7.95 -15.87
N GLY A 319 -13.36 7.71 -14.65
CA GLY A 319 -13.81 8.78 -13.75
C GLY A 319 -12.80 9.11 -12.65
N THR A 320 -12.95 10.29 -12.06
CA THR A 320 -12.27 10.65 -10.83
C THR A 320 -13.10 10.18 -9.64
N VAL A 321 -12.55 9.27 -8.83
CA VAL A 321 -13.24 8.72 -7.65
C VAL A 321 -13.49 9.82 -6.61
N SER A 322 -14.70 9.89 -6.10
CA SER A 322 -15.08 10.80 -5.02
C SER A 322 -14.45 10.34 -3.70
N ARG A 323 -13.57 11.19 -3.13
CA ARG A 323 -12.82 10.89 -1.89
C ARG A 323 -13.70 10.56 -0.69
N ASP A 324 -14.93 11.05 -0.68
CA ASP A 324 -15.88 10.83 0.41
C ASP A 324 -16.33 9.35 0.50
N TRP A 325 -16.19 8.60 -0.59
CA TRP A 325 -16.64 7.21 -0.71
C TRP A 325 -15.52 6.18 -0.72
N VAL A 326 -14.28 6.60 -0.86
CA VAL A 326 -13.13 5.69 -0.80
C VAL A 326 -13.11 4.96 0.54
N GLY A 327 -13.09 3.64 0.50
CA GLY A 327 -13.03 2.77 1.67
C GLY A 327 -14.25 2.79 2.58
N ARG A 328 -15.40 3.31 2.13
CA ARG A 328 -16.65 3.27 2.89
C ARG A 328 -17.31 1.90 2.80
N ASP A 329 -18.08 1.55 3.84
CA ASP A 329 -18.82 0.29 3.87
C ASP A 329 -19.86 0.21 2.76
N ALA A 330 -20.08 -0.99 2.21
CA ALA A 330 -21.08 -1.26 1.18
C ALA A 330 -22.49 -0.75 1.56
N GLY A 331 -22.88 -0.92 2.82
CA GLY A 331 -24.17 -0.42 3.32
C GLY A 331 -24.29 1.10 3.29
N LYS A 332 -23.19 1.85 3.56
CA LYS A 332 -23.19 3.32 3.46
C LYS A 332 -23.31 3.77 2.01
N ILE A 333 -22.63 3.08 1.09
CA ILE A 333 -22.70 3.37 -0.34
C ILE A 333 -24.12 3.12 -0.86
N ALA A 334 -24.74 1.99 -0.50
CA ALA A 334 -26.12 1.67 -0.85
C ALA A 334 -27.11 2.74 -0.32
N ALA A 335 -26.93 3.18 0.92
CA ALA A 335 -27.77 4.21 1.54
C ALA A 335 -27.72 5.56 0.82
N ALA A 336 -26.63 5.88 0.09
CA ALA A 336 -26.51 7.12 -0.68
C ALA A 336 -27.56 7.26 -1.79
N ILE A 337 -28.12 6.12 -2.26
CA ILE A 337 -29.24 6.09 -3.22
C ILE A 337 -30.55 5.62 -2.58
N GLY A 338 -30.65 5.62 -1.25
CA GLY A 338 -31.83 5.15 -0.52
C GLY A 338 -32.03 3.63 -0.51
N LEU A 339 -31.06 2.84 -0.99
CA LEU A 339 -31.14 1.39 -0.99
C LEU A 339 -30.78 0.83 0.40
N LYS A 340 -31.69 0.05 0.96
CA LYS A 340 -31.48 -0.69 2.20
C LYS A 340 -30.91 -2.08 1.87
N VAL A 341 -29.80 -2.42 2.48
CA VAL A 341 -29.15 -3.73 2.37
C VAL A 341 -28.96 -4.35 3.75
N PRO A 342 -28.81 -5.69 3.88
CA PRO A 342 -28.49 -6.34 5.13
C PRO A 342 -27.25 -5.72 5.80
N GLN A 343 -27.21 -5.72 7.13
CA GLN A 343 -26.11 -5.11 7.90
C GLN A 343 -24.76 -5.80 7.64
N GLU A 344 -24.80 -7.09 7.39
CA GLU A 344 -23.64 -7.93 7.08
C GLU A 344 -23.11 -7.77 5.65
N THR A 345 -23.76 -6.94 4.80
CA THR A 345 -23.34 -6.74 3.40
C THR A 345 -21.91 -6.24 3.31
N ARG A 346 -21.08 -7.02 2.62
CA ARG A 346 -19.66 -6.75 2.41
C ARG A 346 -19.36 -6.11 1.07
N LEU A 347 -20.12 -6.47 0.04
CA LEU A 347 -19.87 -6.10 -1.35
C LEU A 347 -21.18 -5.74 -2.05
N LEU A 348 -21.15 -4.70 -2.86
CA LEU A 348 -22.14 -4.44 -3.90
C LEU A 348 -21.54 -4.88 -5.24
N PHE A 349 -22.33 -5.50 -6.09
CA PHE A 349 -21.86 -5.82 -7.44
C PHE A 349 -22.96 -5.57 -8.47
N VAL A 350 -22.55 -5.30 -9.71
CA VAL A 350 -23.49 -4.98 -10.78
C VAL A 350 -22.98 -5.49 -12.11
N GLU A 351 -23.85 -6.09 -12.90
CA GLU A 351 -23.55 -6.46 -14.28
C GLU A 351 -23.51 -5.22 -15.16
N THR A 352 -22.41 -5.03 -15.89
CA THR A 352 -22.13 -3.83 -16.70
C THR A 352 -21.52 -4.21 -18.05
N THR A 353 -21.39 -3.22 -18.94
CA THR A 353 -20.54 -3.36 -20.13
C THR A 353 -19.07 -3.10 -19.78
N ALA A 354 -18.18 -3.49 -20.68
CA ALA A 354 -16.74 -3.28 -20.54
C ALA A 354 -16.33 -1.79 -20.50
N GLU A 355 -17.13 -0.92 -21.09
CA GLU A 355 -16.92 0.53 -21.17
C GLU A 355 -17.54 1.29 -19.99
N HIS A 356 -18.27 0.59 -19.12
CA HIS A 356 -18.92 1.24 -17.98
C HIS A 356 -17.87 1.88 -17.07
N PRO A 357 -18.08 3.11 -16.57
CA PRO A 357 -17.12 3.83 -15.74
C PRO A 357 -16.62 3.05 -14.51
N PHE A 358 -17.44 2.16 -13.94
CA PHE A 358 -17.02 1.31 -12.83
C PHE A 358 -16.01 0.24 -13.25
N ALA A 359 -16.07 -0.25 -14.50
CA ALA A 359 -15.16 -1.28 -15.00
C ALA A 359 -13.77 -0.72 -15.36
N VAL A 360 -13.72 0.53 -15.84
CA VAL A 360 -12.47 1.17 -16.32
C VAL A 360 -11.80 2.05 -15.26
N THR A 361 -12.43 2.23 -14.09
CA THR A 361 -11.92 3.09 -13.00
C THR A 361 -11.60 2.25 -11.76
N GLU A 362 -10.41 2.41 -11.19
CA GLU A 362 -10.07 1.87 -9.88
C GLU A 362 -10.93 2.56 -8.80
N LEU A 363 -12.02 1.91 -8.37
CA LEU A 363 -13.01 2.53 -7.48
C LEU A 363 -12.55 2.70 -6.04
N MET A 364 -11.69 1.82 -5.53
CA MET A 364 -11.21 1.84 -4.14
C MET A 364 -12.35 1.79 -3.10
N MET A 365 -13.39 1.02 -3.40
CA MET A 365 -14.58 0.82 -2.56
C MET A 365 -15.27 -0.51 -2.90
N PRO A 366 -16.09 -1.10 -2.01
CA PRO A 366 -16.69 -2.43 -2.21
C PRO A 366 -17.88 -2.38 -3.20
N VAL A 367 -17.59 -1.97 -4.44
CA VAL A 367 -18.50 -1.96 -5.59
C VAL A 367 -17.79 -2.62 -6.75
N LEU A 368 -18.22 -3.83 -7.12
CA LEU A 368 -17.57 -4.67 -8.12
C LEU A 368 -18.42 -4.70 -9.42
N PRO A 369 -17.94 -4.14 -10.54
CA PRO A 369 -18.53 -4.35 -11.84
C PRO A 369 -18.29 -5.78 -12.33
N VAL A 370 -19.29 -6.37 -12.95
CA VAL A 370 -19.26 -7.71 -13.55
C VAL A 370 -19.48 -7.57 -15.05
N VAL A 371 -18.55 -8.03 -15.84
CA VAL A 371 -18.63 -8.00 -17.31
C VAL A 371 -18.74 -9.42 -17.85
N ARG A 372 -19.83 -9.69 -18.56
CA ARG A 372 -20.10 -10.99 -19.19
C ARG A 372 -19.47 -11.03 -20.57
N VAL A 373 -18.85 -12.14 -20.93
CA VAL A 373 -18.21 -12.36 -22.22
C VAL A 373 -18.56 -13.73 -22.79
N ALA A 374 -18.43 -13.90 -24.11
CA ALA A 374 -18.85 -15.10 -24.78
C ALA A 374 -17.97 -16.34 -24.50
N ASN A 375 -16.67 -16.12 -24.31
CA ASN A 375 -15.68 -17.20 -24.13
C ASN A 375 -14.46 -16.74 -23.39
N VAL A 376 -13.56 -17.65 -23.00
CA VAL A 376 -12.35 -17.37 -22.25
C VAL A 376 -11.32 -16.52 -23.01
N ALA A 377 -11.25 -16.62 -24.33
CA ALA A 377 -10.33 -15.81 -25.13
C ALA A 377 -10.71 -14.32 -25.08
N ASP A 378 -12.03 -14.03 -25.19
CA ASP A 378 -12.57 -12.69 -25.00
C ASP A 378 -12.36 -12.18 -23.57
N ALA A 379 -12.50 -13.08 -22.57
CA ALA A 379 -12.26 -12.75 -21.16
C ALA A 379 -10.80 -12.32 -20.92
N ILE A 380 -9.84 -13.07 -21.46
CA ILE A 380 -8.42 -12.76 -21.34
C ILE A 380 -8.09 -11.42 -22.04
N ALA A 381 -8.56 -11.24 -23.27
CA ALA A 381 -8.35 -10.00 -24.02
C ALA A 381 -8.93 -8.78 -23.30
N LEU A 382 -10.14 -8.93 -22.72
CA LEU A 382 -10.77 -7.87 -21.95
C LEU A 382 -10.03 -7.60 -20.63
N ALA A 383 -9.52 -8.63 -19.96
CA ALA A 383 -8.73 -8.47 -18.74
C ALA A 383 -7.47 -7.63 -18.99
N VAL A 384 -6.74 -7.92 -20.06
CA VAL A 384 -5.57 -7.11 -20.48
C VAL A 384 -5.97 -5.67 -20.75
N LYS A 385 -7.09 -5.43 -21.44
CA LYS A 385 -7.59 -4.07 -21.73
C LYS A 385 -7.94 -3.30 -20.45
N LEU A 386 -8.63 -3.93 -19.49
CA LEU A 386 -9.12 -3.28 -18.26
C LEU A 386 -8.03 -3.14 -17.20
N GLU A 387 -7.02 -4.01 -17.20
CA GLU A 387 -5.82 -3.84 -16.36
C GLU A 387 -5.06 -2.55 -16.73
N GLY A 388 -5.14 -2.15 -17.98
CA GLY A 388 -4.77 -0.83 -18.45
C GLY A 388 -3.27 -0.54 -18.46
N GLY A 389 -2.40 -1.56 -18.43
CA GLY A 389 -0.94 -1.41 -18.42
C GLY A 389 -0.36 -0.99 -17.07
N CYS A 390 -1.10 -1.20 -16.00
CA CYS A 390 -0.60 -1.00 -14.63
C CYS A 390 0.41 -2.07 -14.24
N HIS A 391 0.36 -3.25 -14.86
CA HIS A 391 1.18 -4.44 -14.57
C HIS A 391 1.11 -4.87 -13.10
N HIS A 392 -0.06 -4.65 -12.46
CA HIS A 392 -0.17 -4.74 -11.00
C HIS A 392 -0.56 -6.15 -10.54
N THR A 393 -1.82 -6.49 -10.62
CA THR A 393 -2.38 -7.75 -10.10
C THR A 393 -3.50 -8.23 -11.00
N ALA A 394 -3.62 -9.54 -11.16
CA ALA A 394 -4.77 -10.19 -11.77
C ALA A 394 -5.03 -11.54 -11.11
N ALA A 395 -6.26 -12.05 -11.27
CA ALA A 395 -6.60 -13.40 -10.84
C ALA A 395 -7.39 -14.15 -11.92
N MET A 396 -7.32 -15.48 -11.87
CA MET A 396 -8.14 -16.35 -12.70
C MET A 396 -8.65 -17.55 -11.91
N HIS A 397 -9.94 -17.81 -11.99
CA HIS A 397 -10.58 -19.04 -11.53
C HIS A 397 -10.85 -19.96 -12.71
N SER A 398 -10.18 -21.09 -12.72
CA SER A 398 -10.22 -22.07 -13.82
C SER A 398 -9.71 -23.43 -13.32
N ARG A 399 -10.14 -24.51 -13.96
CA ARG A 399 -9.53 -25.83 -13.86
C ARG A 399 -8.78 -26.23 -15.14
N ASN A 400 -8.82 -25.38 -16.17
CA ASN A 400 -8.08 -25.55 -17.40
C ASN A 400 -6.70 -24.89 -17.29
N ILE A 401 -5.65 -25.69 -17.25
CA ILE A 401 -4.28 -25.21 -17.10
C ILE A 401 -3.82 -24.37 -18.31
N GLU A 402 -4.32 -24.68 -19.52
CA GLU A 402 -3.98 -23.92 -20.72
C GLU A 402 -4.58 -22.52 -20.69
N ASN A 403 -5.83 -22.37 -20.23
CA ASN A 403 -6.47 -21.06 -20.06
C ASN A 403 -5.69 -20.21 -19.02
N MET A 404 -5.31 -20.84 -17.90
CA MET A 404 -4.51 -20.15 -16.86
C MET A 404 -3.13 -19.72 -17.39
N ASN A 405 -2.52 -20.54 -18.23
CA ASN A 405 -1.23 -20.25 -18.86
C ASN A 405 -1.34 -19.11 -19.88
N GLN A 406 -2.36 -19.15 -20.73
CA GLN A 406 -2.62 -18.09 -21.69
C GLN A 406 -2.84 -16.75 -20.99
N MET A 407 -3.66 -16.72 -19.94
CA MET A 407 -3.90 -15.50 -19.19
C MET A 407 -2.63 -15.00 -18.49
N ALA A 408 -1.87 -15.86 -17.82
CA ALA A 408 -0.65 -15.48 -17.14
C ALA A 408 0.37 -14.81 -18.07
N ASN A 409 0.50 -15.33 -19.30
CA ASN A 409 1.39 -14.77 -20.32
C ASN A 409 0.86 -13.47 -20.93
N ALA A 410 -0.45 -13.34 -21.09
CA ALA A 410 -1.05 -12.17 -21.73
C ALA A 410 -1.16 -10.97 -20.80
N ILE A 411 -1.44 -11.18 -19.51
CA ILE A 411 -1.76 -10.09 -18.56
C ILE A 411 -0.51 -9.38 -18.05
N ASP A 412 0.64 -10.04 -18.02
CA ASP A 412 1.95 -9.48 -17.64
C ASP A 412 1.92 -8.65 -16.34
N THR A 413 1.28 -9.18 -15.31
CA THR A 413 1.19 -8.51 -13.99
C THR A 413 2.25 -9.00 -13.02
N SER A 414 2.63 -8.15 -12.06
CA SER A 414 3.57 -8.50 -10.97
C SER A 414 3.02 -9.58 -10.03
N ILE A 415 1.70 -9.66 -9.91
CA ILE A 415 0.99 -10.69 -9.13
C ILE A 415 -0.06 -11.33 -10.02
N PHE A 416 -0.01 -12.64 -10.17
CA PHE A 416 -1.05 -13.42 -10.83
C PHE A 416 -1.51 -14.57 -9.94
N VAL A 417 -2.78 -14.51 -9.49
CA VAL A 417 -3.36 -15.49 -8.57
C VAL A 417 -4.26 -16.48 -9.32
N LYS A 418 -4.09 -17.76 -9.04
CA LYS A 418 -4.90 -18.86 -9.59
C LYS A 418 -5.80 -19.44 -8.49
N ASN A 419 -7.13 -19.45 -8.73
CA ASN A 419 -8.12 -20.08 -7.85
C ASN A 419 -8.12 -19.59 -6.39
N GLY A 420 -7.87 -18.30 -6.18
CA GLY A 420 -7.87 -17.64 -4.88
C GLY A 420 -8.15 -16.15 -5.01
N PRO A 421 -8.36 -15.44 -3.90
CA PRO A 421 -8.52 -14.01 -3.91
C PRO A 421 -7.18 -13.31 -4.22
N CYS A 422 -7.22 -12.15 -4.86
CA CYS A 422 -6.01 -11.39 -5.22
C CYS A 422 -5.09 -11.12 -4.03
N ILE A 423 -5.63 -10.92 -2.83
CA ILE A 423 -4.86 -10.74 -1.58
C ILE A 423 -3.97 -11.94 -1.23
N ALA A 424 -4.23 -13.13 -1.79
CA ALA A 424 -3.35 -14.29 -1.62
C ALA A 424 -1.95 -14.04 -2.19
N GLY A 425 -1.84 -13.21 -3.22
CA GLY A 425 -0.55 -12.76 -3.77
C GLY A 425 0.25 -11.84 -2.84
N LEU A 426 -0.36 -11.39 -1.74
CA LEU A 426 0.29 -10.64 -0.66
C LEU A 426 0.54 -11.50 0.59
N GLY A 427 0.52 -12.83 0.46
CA GLY A 427 0.69 -13.76 1.58
C GLY A 427 -0.52 -13.88 2.51
N LEU A 428 -1.66 -13.25 2.18
CA LEU A 428 -2.90 -13.34 2.94
C LEU A 428 -3.75 -14.54 2.47
N GLY A 429 -3.33 -15.72 2.89
CA GLY A 429 -3.95 -16.99 2.46
C GLY A 429 -3.32 -17.62 1.21
N GLY A 430 -2.11 -17.18 0.85
CA GLY A 430 -1.24 -17.75 -0.17
C GLY A 430 0.19 -17.90 0.32
N GLU A 431 1.03 -18.56 -0.43
CA GLU A 431 2.46 -18.69 -0.15
C GLU A 431 3.24 -17.43 -0.56
N GLY A 432 4.34 -17.18 0.10
CA GLY A 432 5.25 -16.07 -0.18
C GLY A 432 5.21 -14.97 0.88
N TRP A 433 6.09 -14.00 0.70
CA TRP A 433 6.15 -12.85 1.61
C TRP A 433 5.14 -11.77 1.27
N THR A 434 4.88 -10.90 2.25
CA THR A 434 3.98 -9.78 2.10
C THR A 434 4.72 -8.46 1.86
N THR A 435 4.05 -7.53 1.18
CA THR A 435 4.45 -6.13 1.10
C THR A 435 3.22 -5.23 0.94
N MET A 436 3.34 -3.98 1.39
CA MET A 436 2.38 -2.90 1.09
C MET A 436 2.91 -1.94 0.01
N THR A 437 4.06 -2.25 -0.58
CA THR A 437 4.73 -1.43 -1.59
C THR A 437 4.99 -2.28 -2.84
N ILE A 438 3.98 -2.35 -3.72
CA ILE A 438 4.04 -3.11 -4.98
C ILE A 438 4.41 -2.12 -6.09
N THR A 439 5.67 -2.20 -6.55
CA THR A 439 6.30 -1.15 -7.35
C THR A 439 6.27 -1.45 -8.85
N THR A 440 5.07 -1.46 -9.43
CA THR A 440 4.86 -1.72 -10.85
C THR A 440 5.30 -0.57 -11.75
N PRO A 441 5.10 0.73 -11.41
CA PRO A 441 5.56 1.82 -12.24
C PRO A 441 7.09 1.88 -12.44
N THR A 442 7.88 1.30 -11.53
CA THR A 442 9.35 1.23 -11.59
C THR A 442 9.87 -0.18 -11.86
N GLY A 443 9.00 -1.19 -11.89
CA GLY A 443 9.29 -2.53 -12.38
C GLY A 443 9.86 -3.51 -11.36
N GLU A 444 9.96 -3.17 -10.07
CA GLU A 444 10.46 -4.09 -9.04
C GLU A 444 9.39 -5.08 -8.56
N GLY A 445 8.09 -4.79 -8.80
CA GLY A 445 6.98 -5.65 -8.41
C GLY A 445 6.80 -5.76 -6.89
N VAL A 446 6.69 -6.99 -6.38
CA VAL A 446 6.54 -7.30 -4.95
C VAL A 446 7.85 -7.06 -4.22
N THR A 447 7.95 -5.96 -3.48
CA THR A 447 9.19 -5.52 -2.84
C THR A 447 9.58 -6.34 -1.60
N SER A 448 10.87 -6.37 -1.31
CA SER A 448 11.47 -6.89 -0.08
C SER A 448 12.76 -6.12 0.22
N ALA A 449 13.52 -6.51 1.23
CA ALA A 449 14.80 -5.87 1.52
C ALA A 449 15.77 -5.90 0.31
N ARG A 450 15.65 -6.90 -0.58
CA ARG A 450 16.44 -6.98 -1.84
C ARG A 450 16.23 -5.79 -2.77
N THR A 451 15.04 -5.20 -2.74
CA THR A 451 14.69 -4.04 -3.55
C THR A 451 15.41 -2.76 -3.08
N PHE A 452 15.73 -2.69 -1.79
CA PHE A 452 16.20 -1.48 -1.13
C PHE A 452 17.69 -1.47 -0.84
N VAL A 453 18.47 -2.29 -1.54
CA VAL A 453 19.93 -2.35 -1.48
C VAL A 453 20.57 -1.88 -2.80
N ARG A 454 21.85 -1.60 -2.75
CA ARG A 454 22.72 -1.47 -3.91
C ARG A 454 23.82 -2.51 -3.83
N LEU A 455 24.19 -3.09 -4.96
CA LEU A 455 25.24 -4.11 -5.02
C LEU A 455 26.62 -3.46 -5.01
N ARG A 456 27.52 -3.99 -4.18
CA ARG A 456 28.95 -3.61 -4.17
C ARG A 456 29.81 -4.82 -4.41
N ARG A 457 30.88 -4.65 -5.18
CA ARG A 457 31.88 -5.68 -5.44
C ARG A 457 33.15 -5.41 -4.67
N CYS A 458 33.72 -6.48 -4.10
CA CYS A 458 35.08 -6.55 -3.61
C CYS A 458 35.80 -7.64 -4.41
N VAL A 459 36.87 -7.29 -5.08
CA VAL A 459 37.59 -8.20 -5.97
C VAL A 459 39.00 -8.44 -5.41
N LEU A 460 39.39 -9.70 -5.30
CA LEU A 460 40.75 -10.15 -5.00
C LEU A 460 41.32 -10.83 -6.24
N VAL A 461 42.37 -10.26 -6.81
CA VAL A 461 42.97 -10.70 -8.07
C VAL A 461 44.04 -11.72 -7.80
N ASP A 462 44.12 -12.76 -8.63
CA ASP A 462 45.16 -13.82 -8.67
C ASP A 462 45.37 -14.62 -7.36
N ALA A 463 44.38 -14.61 -6.46
CA ALA A 463 44.50 -15.28 -5.18
C ALA A 463 43.14 -15.82 -4.67
N PHE A 464 43.18 -16.53 -3.55
CA PHE A 464 42.03 -17.01 -2.80
C PHE A 464 41.23 -18.12 -3.49
N ARG A 465 41.91 -18.95 -4.27
CA ARG A 465 41.37 -20.21 -4.77
C ARG A 465 41.92 -21.38 -3.96
N ILE A 466 41.03 -22.32 -3.57
CA ILE A 466 41.38 -23.50 -2.73
C ILE A 466 41.26 -24.81 -3.48
N VAL A 467 40.92 -24.81 -4.75
CA VAL A 467 40.82 -25.98 -5.66
C VAL A 467 41.55 -25.76 -6.95
#